data_5841418f4edd207a2662e609d628eb00
#
_entry.id   5841418f4edd207a2662e609d628eb00
#
_cell.length_a   1.000
_cell.length_b   1.000
_cell.length_c   1.000
_cell.angle_alpha   90.00
_cell.angle_beta   90.00
_cell.angle_gamma   90.00
#
_symmetry.space_group_name_H-M   'P 1'
#
loop_
_entity.id
_entity.type
_entity.pdbx_description
1 polymer ?
#
loop_
_entity_poly.entity_id
_entity_poly.type
_entity_poly.pdbx_seq_one_letter_code
_entity_poly.pdbx_strand_id
1 'polypeptide(L)'
;MFPEGVMIASRREQNLRELLTRADPYTIKSDLTGDSTGMGYKHCDPKCDSCLAFVLETNTIKSTATGKTFLIRCELNCETKYVVYCAICTKCLKQGVGSTTVWKPRLRNYKSHIKYGHKTCGIARHFIEECVDTDDPCGNLVFVIVDCLNNTDNLTLEEIDDLLLQKEKFWIGALVTQHQGMNCSHDWNRTRRSEKAP
;
A
#
# COMPACT_ATOMS: atom_id res chain seq x y z
N MET A 1 9.42 41.97 -50.40
CA MET A 1 7.98 42.11 -50.15
C MET A 1 7.45 40.72 -49.89
N PHE A 2 7.23 40.36 -48.64
CA PHE A 2 6.61 39.06 -48.30
C PHE A 2 5.10 39.24 -48.39
N PRO A 3 4.40 38.33 -49.07
CA PRO A 3 2.94 38.39 -49.11
C PRO A 3 2.37 38.16 -47.72
N GLU A 4 1.35 38.92 -47.38
CA GLU A 4 0.65 38.87 -46.11
C GLU A 4 0.18 37.46 -45.79
N GLY A 5 0.46 36.98 -44.56
CA GLY A 5 -0.29 35.90 -44.00
C GLY A 5 0.43 34.56 -43.81
N VAL A 6 1.77 34.49 -43.70
CA VAL A 6 2.40 33.26 -43.21
C VAL A 6 2.47 33.29 -41.69
N MET A 7 1.46 32.73 -41.01
CA MET A 7 1.56 32.39 -39.59
C MET A 7 2.39 31.11 -39.44
N ILE A 8 3.63 31.23 -38.98
CA ILE A 8 4.43 30.07 -38.55
C ILE A 8 3.94 29.73 -37.16
N ALA A 9 2.98 28.81 -37.07
CA ALA A 9 2.61 28.20 -35.81
C ALA A 9 3.64 27.12 -35.47
N SER A 10 4.67 27.45 -34.72
CA SER A 10 5.55 26.43 -34.12
C SER A 10 4.77 25.71 -33.03
N ARG A 11 4.48 24.44 -33.25
CA ARG A 11 3.91 23.59 -32.20
C ARG A 11 4.97 23.48 -31.11
N ARG A 12 4.63 24.02 -29.92
CA ARG A 12 5.52 23.93 -28.75
C ARG A 12 5.77 22.46 -28.46
N GLU A 13 7.02 22.03 -28.54
CA GLU A 13 7.40 20.69 -28.13
C GLU A 13 7.06 20.47 -26.66
N GLN A 14 6.65 19.26 -26.31
CA GLN A 14 6.34 18.88 -24.95
C GLN A 14 7.57 19.11 -24.08
N ASN A 15 7.45 19.93 -23.06
CA ASN A 15 8.58 20.17 -22.15
C ASN A 15 8.77 18.95 -21.23
N LEU A 16 9.98 18.80 -20.72
CA LEU A 16 10.39 17.68 -19.85
C LEU A 16 9.44 17.55 -18.62
N ARG A 17 8.91 18.66 -18.12
CA ARG A 17 7.96 18.71 -17.02
C ARG A 17 6.63 18.06 -17.40
N GLU A 18 6.11 18.29 -18.59
CA GLU A 18 4.89 17.67 -19.09
C GLU A 18 5.09 16.16 -19.34
N LEU A 19 6.27 15.76 -19.81
CA LEU A 19 6.65 14.36 -19.95
C LEU A 19 6.76 13.66 -18.60
N LEU A 20 7.39 14.30 -17.61
CA LEU A 20 7.56 13.75 -16.26
C LEU A 20 6.25 13.75 -15.45
N THR A 21 5.36 14.73 -15.66
CA THR A 21 4.06 14.77 -14.97
C THR A 21 2.99 13.90 -15.64
N ARG A 22 3.16 13.57 -16.93
CA ARG A 22 2.33 12.59 -17.64
C ARG A 22 2.83 11.16 -17.53
N ALA A 23 4.10 10.98 -17.18
CA ALA A 23 4.62 9.69 -16.78
C ALA A 23 4.13 9.37 -15.37
N ASP A 24 2.84 9.11 -15.21
CA ASP A 24 2.37 8.26 -14.14
C ASP A 24 2.84 6.84 -14.53
N PRO A 25 3.93 6.30 -13.94
CA PRO A 25 4.45 5.00 -14.32
C PRO A 25 3.45 3.87 -14.01
N TYR A 26 2.32 4.24 -13.43
CA TYR A 26 1.23 3.37 -13.01
C TYR A 26 -0.12 3.72 -13.64
N THR A 27 -0.15 4.62 -14.65
CA THR A 27 -1.36 4.76 -15.47
C THR A 27 -1.53 3.47 -16.25
N ILE A 28 -2.36 2.61 -15.74
CA ILE A 28 -2.77 1.37 -16.39
C ILE A 28 -3.49 1.79 -17.68
N LYS A 29 -2.84 1.61 -18.83
CA LYS A 29 -3.57 1.57 -20.08
C LYS A 29 -4.61 0.46 -19.93
N SER A 30 -5.86 0.76 -20.22
CA SER A 30 -7.01 -0.14 -20.14
C SER A 30 -7.00 -1.30 -21.16
N ASP A 31 -5.81 -1.71 -21.61
CA ASP A 31 -5.63 -2.82 -22.56
C ASP A 31 -5.45 -4.18 -21.86
N LEU A 32 -6.05 -4.33 -20.68
CA LEU A 32 -6.09 -5.62 -19.98
C LEU A 32 -7.42 -6.34 -20.23
N THR A 33 -7.63 -6.80 -21.45
CA THR A 33 -8.42 -8.00 -21.74
C THR A 33 -7.58 -9.27 -21.51
N GLY A 34 -6.74 -9.25 -20.50
CA GLY A 34 -6.03 -10.42 -19.98
C GLY A 34 -6.82 -10.98 -18.81
N ASP A 35 -7.17 -12.23 -18.91
CA ASP A 35 -7.87 -13.02 -17.89
C ASP A 35 -7.17 -12.87 -16.52
N SER A 36 -7.73 -12.01 -15.66
CA SER A 36 -7.19 -11.71 -14.32
C SER A 36 -7.64 -12.73 -13.25
N THR A 37 -7.98 -13.94 -13.67
CA THR A 37 -8.59 -15.01 -12.85
C THR A 37 -7.67 -15.62 -11.80
N GLY A 38 -6.50 -15.05 -11.53
CA GLY A 38 -5.58 -15.55 -10.50
C GLY A 38 -5.00 -14.48 -9.58
N MET A 39 -5.13 -13.19 -9.95
CA MET A 39 -4.48 -12.09 -9.22
C MET A 39 -5.30 -11.61 -8.03
N GLY A 40 -4.63 -11.04 -7.04
CA GLY A 40 -5.23 -10.53 -5.81
C GLY A 40 -4.97 -11.44 -4.63
N TYR A 41 -5.55 -11.06 -3.48
CA TYR A 41 -5.45 -11.86 -2.27
C TYR A 41 -6.56 -12.90 -2.20
N LYS A 42 -6.15 -14.16 -1.94
CA LYS A 42 -7.04 -15.29 -1.69
C LYS A 42 -6.73 -15.91 -0.32
N HIS A 43 -7.75 -16.39 0.36
CA HIS A 43 -7.57 -17.08 1.62
C HIS A 43 -6.76 -18.38 1.41
N CYS A 44 -5.79 -18.64 2.30
CA CYS A 44 -4.90 -19.81 2.19
C CYS A 44 -5.60 -21.12 2.56
N ASP A 45 -6.53 -21.06 3.50
CA ASP A 45 -7.29 -22.21 4.02
C ASP A 45 -8.63 -21.72 4.58
N PRO A 46 -9.75 -22.44 4.34
CA PRO A 46 -11.06 -22.12 4.90
C PRO A 46 -11.13 -22.12 6.45
N LYS A 47 -10.13 -22.67 7.13
CA LYS A 47 -10.02 -22.71 8.59
C LYS A 47 -8.96 -21.76 9.14
N CYS A 48 -8.36 -20.91 8.30
CA CYS A 48 -7.34 -19.97 8.73
C CYS A 48 -7.96 -18.74 9.41
N ASP A 49 -8.00 -18.71 10.73
CA ASP A 49 -8.54 -17.59 11.53
C ASP A 49 -7.93 -16.24 11.18
N SER A 50 -6.65 -16.21 10.79
CA SER A 50 -5.97 -14.98 10.39
C SER A 50 -6.48 -14.41 9.08
N CYS A 51 -6.82 -15.28 8.11
CA CYS A 51 -7.38 -14.86 6.82
C CYS A 51 -8.81 -14.38 6.98
N LEU A 52 -9.66 -15.24 7.55
CA LEU A 52 -11.11 -15.06 7.56
C LEU A 52 -11.55 -13.83 8.38
N ALA A 53 -10.90 -13.58 9.51
CA ALA A 53 -11.32 -12.53 10.42
C ALA A 53 -10.79 -11.14 10.07
N PHE A 54 -9.65 -11.04 9.35
CA PHE A 54 -8.93 -9.77 9.24
C PHE A 54 -8.46 -9.39 7.84
N VAL A 55 -8.49 -10.29 6.86
CA VAL A 55 -7.99 -9.99 5.51
C VAL A 55 -9.11 -10.12 4.49
N LEU A 56 -9.32 -9.05 3.73
CA LEU A 56 -10.33 -9.06 2.67
C LEU A 56 -9.80 -9.78 1.43
N GLU A 57 -10.57 -10.72 0.92
CA GLU A 57 -10.32 -11.37 -0.36
C GLU A 57 -10.73 -10.43 -1.49
N THR A 58 -9.73 -9.92 -2.21
CA THR A 58 -9.93 -8.92 -3.25
C THR A 58 -8.77 -8.87 -4.24
N ASN A 59 -9.04 -8.43 -5.45
CA ASN A 59 -8.05 -8.13 -6.47
C ASN A 59 -7.87 -6.61 -6.70
N THR A 60 -8.55 -5.77 -5.91
CA THR A 60 -8.46 -4.32 -6.03
C THR A 60 -8.37 -3.66 -4.67
N ILE A 61 -7.82 -2.44 -4.64
CA ILE A 61 -7.92 -1.54 -3.50
C ILE A 61 -8.31 -0.14 -3.96
N LYS A 62 -9.24 0.48 -3.24
CA LYS A 62 -9.67 1.85 -3.49
C LYS A 62 -9.08 2.79 -2.44
N SER A 63 -8.44 3.88 -2.89
CA SER A 63 -8.05 4.97 -1.98
C SER A 63 -9.29 5.67 -1.45
N THR A 64 -9.44 5.74 -0.14
CA THR A 64 -10.55 6.47 0.49
C THR A 64 -10.36 7.98 0.41
N ALA A 65 -9.11 8.44 0.28
CA ALA A 65 -8.77 9.84 0.14
C ALA A 65 -9.09 10.41 -1.27
N THR A 66 -8.80 9.63 -2.32
CA THR A 66 -8.90 10.11 -3.71
C THR A 66 -10.03 9.45 -4.51
N GLY A 67 -10.59 8.34 -4.02
CA GLY A 67 -11.55 7.51 -4.74
C GLY A 67 -10.94 6.66 -5.87
N LYS A 68 -9.63 6.78 -6.14
CA LYS A 68 -8.93 6.02 -7.19
C LYS A 68 -8.81 4.54 -6.81
N THR A 69 -9.10 3.65 -7.76
CA THR A 69 -8.99 2.21 -7.59
C THR A 69 -7.72 1.68 -8.26
N PHE A 70 -7.04 0.76 -7.59
CA PHE A 70 -5.81 0.13 -8.04
C PHE A 70 -6.01 -1.38 -8.11
N LEU A 71 -5.48 -2.01 -9.16
CA LEU A 71 -5.45 -3.47 -9.29
C LEU A 71 -4.26 -4.06 -8.52
N ILE A 72 -4.50 -5.15 -7.82
CA ILE A 72 -3.47 -5.98 -7.20
C ILE A 72 -2.93 -6.94 -8.26
N ARG A 73 -1.65 -6.84 -8.58
CA ARG A 73 -1.02 -7.51 -9.72
C ARG A 73 -0.21 -8.74 -9.36
N CYS A 74 -0.33 -9.23 -8.15
CA CYS A 74 0.33 -10.44 -7.68
C CYS A 74 -0.70 -11.41 -7.10
N GLU A 75 -0.38 -12.68 -7.16
CA GLU A 75 -1.13 -13.72 -6.45
C GLU A 75 -0.65 -13.74 -5.00
N LEU A 76 -1.56 -13.55 -4.06
CA LEU A 76 -1.28 -13.31 -2.66
C LEU A 76 -2.11 -14.23 -1.76
N ASN A 77 -1.49 -14.70 -0.70
CA ASN A 77 -2.17 -15.38 0.40
C ASN A 77 -1.46 -15.07 1.74
N CYS A 78 -1.92 -15.62 2.85
CA CYS A 78 -1.34 -15.33 4.15
C CYS A 78 0.03 -16.00 4.40
N GLU A 79 0.53 -16.80 3.48
CA GLU A 79 1.86 -17.43 3.50
C GLU A 79 2.87 -16.70 2.62
N THR A 80 2.37 -15.80 1.76
CA THR A 80 3.22 -14.94 0.94
C THR A 80 4.16 -14.13 1.82
N LYS A 81 5.46 -14.16 1.48
CA LYS A 81 6.50 -13.40 2.16
C LYS A 81 6.68 -12.03 1.50
N TYR A 82 7.35 -11.13 2.25
CA TYR A 82 7.74 -9.81 1.74
C TYR A 82 6.57 -9.02 1.15
N VAL A 83 5.52 -8.87 1.94
CA VAL A 83 4.27 -8.24 1.50
C VAL A 83 4.15 -6.79 1.95
N VAL A 84 3.45 -6.00 1.13
CA VAL A 84 2.90 -4.69 1.48
C VAL A 84 1.40 -4.85 1.68
N TYR A 85 0.88 -4.25 2.73
CA TYR A 85 -0.53 -4.33 3.10
C TYR A 85 -1.09 -2.96 3.44
N CYS A 86 -2.38 -2.80 3.28
CA CYS A 86 -3.16 -1.66 3.72
C CYS A 86 -4.08 -2.09 4.86
N ALA A 87 -3.94 -1.47 6.03
CA ALA A 87 -4.91 -1.53 7.12
C ALA A 87 -6.03 -0.53 6.86
N ILE A 88 -7.25 -0.92 7.10
CA ILE A 88 -8.45 -0.09 6.89
C ILE A 88 -9.28 -0.13 8.17
N CYS A 89 -9.65 1.04 8.66
CA CYS A 89 -10.65 1.16 9.71
C CYS A 89 -12.05 1.14 9.08
N THR A 90 -12.86 0.15 9.37
CA THR A 90 -14.22 0.03 8.81
C THR A 90 -15.16 1.09 9.32
N LYS A 91 -14.88 1.69 10.50
CA LYS A 91 -15.69 2.72 11.14
C LYS A 91 -15.51 4.11 10.50
N CYS A 92 -14.26 4.54 10.25
CA CYS A 92 -13.97 5.88 9.75
C CYS A 92 -13.32 5.89 8.35
N LEU A 93 -13.07 4.71 7.77
CA LEU A 93 -12.49 4.48 6.45
C LEU A 93 -11.05 4.98 6.28
N LYS A 94 -10.38 5.42 7.35
CA LYS A 94 -8.95 5.74 7.29
C LYS A 94 -8.14 4.51 6.91
N GLN A 95 -7.14 4.74 6.08
CA GLN A 95 -6.22 3.72 5.57
C GLN A 95 -4.81 3.95 6.08
N GLY A 96 -4.05 2.88 6.29
CA GLY A 96 -2.64 2.95 6.66
C GLY A 96 -1.86 1.82 6.03
N VAL A 97 -0.73 2.14 5.40
CA VAL A 97 0.11 1.17 4.69
C VAL A 97 1.27 0.73 5.58
N GLY A 98 1.66 -0.52 5.43
CA GLY A 98 2.85 -1.08 6.04
C GLY A 98 3.41 -2.23 5.24
N SER A 99 4.62 -2.66 5.57
CA SER A 99 5.27 -3.82 4.97
C SER A 99 5.76 -4.81 6.01
N THR A 100 5.93 -6.06 5.60
CA THR A 100 6.48 -7.10 6.48
C THR A 100 7.08 -8.24 5.67
N THR A 101 8.08 -8.88 6.25
CA THR A 101 8.66 -10.11 5.71
C THR A 101 7.72 -11.31 5.85
N VAL A 102 6.95 -11.37 6.95
CA VAL A 102 6.01 -12.48 7.22
C VAL A 102 4.71 -11.91 7.78
N TRP A 103 3.58 -12.28 7.15
CA TRP A 103 2.28 -11.70 7.43
C TRP A 103 1.67 -12.14 8.78
N LYS A 104 1.56 -13.44 9.03
CA LYS A 104 0.89 -13.97 10.23
C LYS A 104 1.43 -13.42 11.56
N PRO A 105 2.76 -13.34 11.80
CA PRO A 105 3.31 -12.67 12.98
C PRO A 105 2.96 -11.18 13.06
N ARG A 106 3.00 -10.47 11.92
CA ARG A 106 2.66 -9.04 11.88
C ARG A 106 1.22 -8.79 12.31
N LEU A 107 0.26 -9.58 11.83
CA LEU A 107 -1.13 -9.50 12.22
C LEU A 107 -1.30 -9.71 13.74
N ARG A 108 -0.65 -10.75 14.31
CA ARG A 108 -0.67 -11.00 15.76
C ARG A 108 -0.11 -9.82 16.56
N ASN A 109 0.96 -9.19 16.06
CA ASN A 109 1.54 -8.00 16.69
C ASN A 109 0.55 -6.83 16.72
N TYR A 110 -0.17 -6.56 15.62
CA TYR A 110 -1.21 -5.52 15.61
C TYR A 110 -2.30 -5.80 16.63
N LYS A 111 -2.84 -7.02 16.66
CA LYS A 111 -3.85 -7.41 17.65
C LYS A 111 -3.36 -7.21 19.08
N SER A 112 -2.14 -7.63 19.36
CA SER A 112 -1.50 -7.46 20.67
C SER A 112 -1.31 -5.99 21.01
N HIS A 113 -0.74 -5.20 20.09
CA HIS A 113 -0.48 -3.77 20.33
C HIS A 113 -1.75 -2.98 20.58
N ILE A 114 -2.79 -3.21 19.80
CA ILE A 114 -4.10 -2.54 19.99
C ILE A 114 -4.71 -2.96 21.32
N LYS A 115 -4.76 -4.27 21.61
CA LYS A 115 -5.35 -4.81 22.83
C LYS A 115 -4.67 -4.30 24.11
N TYR A 116 -3.35 -4.16 24.08
CA TYR A 116 -2.56 -3.73 25.26
C TYR A 116 -2.16 -2.26 25.24
N GLY A 117 -2.67 -1.47 24.31
CA GLY A 117 -2.45 -0.03 24.27
C GLY A 117 -1.05 0.40 23.80
N HIS A 118 -0.32 -0.46 23.08
CA HIS A 118 1.03 -0.15 22.59
C HIS A 118 1.00 0.69 21.29
N LYS A 119 1.27 1.98 21.40
CA LYS A 119 1.23 2.96 20.29
C LYS A 119 2.47 2.92 19.40
N THR A 120 2.87 1.73 18.95
CA THR A 120 4.14 1.48 18.24
C THR A 120 4.19 2.02 16.81
N CYS A 121 3.03 2.27 16.20
CA CYS A 121 2.92 2.81 14.84
C CYS A 121 1.61 3.58 14.66
N GLY A 122 1.48 4.34 13.57
CA GLY A 122 0.29 5.14 13.28
C GLY A 122 -1.01 4.32 13.23
N ILE A 123 -0.96 3.11 12.65
CA ILE A 123 -2.12 2.20 12.59
C ILE A 123 -2.58 1.82 14.00
N ALA A 124 -1.68 1.32 14.86
CA ALA A 124 -2.07 0.94 16.23
C ALA A 124 -2.59 2.14 17.03
N ARG A 125 -1.92 3.30 16.89
CA ARG A 125 -2.34 4.54 17.55
C ARG A 125 -3.77 4.92 17.18
N HIS A 126 -4.14 4.82 15.92
CA HIS A 126 -5.49 5.14 15.45
C HIS A 126 -6.57 4.35 16.19
N PHE A 127 -6.40 3.04 16.36
CA PHE A 127 -7.37 2.20 17.07
C PHE A 127 -7.36 2.40 18.58
N ILE A 128 -6.26 2.90 19.16
CA ILE A 128 -6.12 3.17 20.59
C ILE A 128 -6.65 4.56 20.96
N GLU A 129 -6.50 5.56 20.09
CA GLU A 129 -6.78 6.96 20.42
C GLU A 129 -7.98 7.57 19.68
N GLU A 130 -8.13 7.23 18.38
CA GLU A 130 -9.11 7.93 17.53
C GLU A 130 -10.37 7.10 17.29
N CYS A 131 -10.24 5.79 17.14
CA CYS A 131 -11.33 4.90 16.78
C CYS A 131 -11.46 3.76 17.80
N VAL A 132 -11.51 4.15 19.07
CA VAL A 132 -11.56 3.21 20.19
C VAL A 132 -12.87 2.42 20.16
N ASP A 133 -12.74 1.11 20.32
CA ASP A 133 -13.83 0.19 20.60
C ASP A 133 -13.45 -0.60 21.87
N THR A 134 -14.26 -0.47 22.91
CA THR A 134 -13.98 -1.09 24.21
C THR A 134 -14.35 -2.56 24.24
N ASP A 135 -15.33 -2.97 23.45
CA ASP A 135 -15.85 -4.33 23.43
C ASP A 135 -15.01 -5.23 22.53
N ASP A 136 -14.66 -4.74 21.34
CA ASP A 136 -13.72 -5.41 20.44
C ASP A 136 -12.71 -4.40 19.86
N PRO A 137 -11.57 -4.18 20.52
CA PRO A 137 -10.57 -3.21 20.08
C PRO A 137 -10.04 -3.43 18.67
N CYS A 138 -10.18 -4.64 18.10
CA CYS A 138 -9.75 -4.98 16.75
C CYS A 138 -10.93 -5.18 15.78
N GLY A 139 -12.17 -5.09 16.21
CA GLY A 139 -13.35 -5.41 15.40
C GLY A 139 -13.52 -4.52 14.16
N ASN A 140 -13.01 -3.30 14.22
CA ASN A 140 -13.04 -2.37 13.09
C ASN A 140 -11.76 -2.38 12.24
N LEU A 141 -10.83 -3.32 12.46
CA LEU A 141 -9.56 -3.43 11.73
C LEU A 141 -9.64 -4.53 10.69
N VAL A 142 -9.50 -4.15 9.42
CA VAL A 142 -9.35 -5.11 8.31
C VAL A 142 -8.11 -4.76 7.48
N PHE A 143 -7.62 -5.75 6.76
CA PHE A 143 -6.43 -5.60 5.90
C PHE A 143 -6.72 -6.01 4.46
N VAL A 144 -6.02 -5.36 3.55
CA VAL A 144 -5.86 -5.79 2.15
C VAL A 144 -4.37 -5.94 1.89
N ILE A 145 -3.90 -7.12 1.48
CA ILE A 145 -2.52 -7.28 1.02
C ILE A 145 -2.48 -6.81 -0.42
N VAL A 146 -1.66 -5.79 -0.71
CA VAL A 146 -1.71 -5.04 -1.97
C VAL A 146 -0.55 -5.34 -2.91
N ASP A 147 0.57 -5.84 -2.37
CA ASP A 147 1.78 -6.08 -3.16
C ASP A 147 2.71 -7.08 -2.46
N CYS A 148 3.66 -7.64 -3.21
CA CYS A 148 4.74 -8.46 -2.66
C CYS A 148 6.02 -8.28 -3.46
N LEU A 149 7.15 -8.79 -2.92
CA LEU A 149 8.37 -8.97 -3.69
C LEU A 149 8.39 -10.38 -4.28
N ASN A 150 8.67 -10.46 -5.58
CA ASN A 150 8.92 -11.70 -6.29
C ASN A 150 10.43 -11.84 -6.57
N ASN A 151 10.90 -13.06 -6.82
CA ASN A 151 12.28 -13.35 -7.22
C ASN A 151 13.33 -12.87 -6.21
N THR A 152 13.12 -13.17 -4.93
CA THR A 152 14.00 -12.72 -3.83
C THR A 152 15.19 -13.63 -3.56
N ASP A 153 15.34 -14.76 -4.28
CA ASP A 153 16.31 -15.81 -3.98
C ASP A 153 17.78 -15.36 -4.08
N ASN A 154 18.05 -14.36 -4.93
CA ASN A 154 19.39 -13.81 -5.15
C ASN A 154 19.63 -12.46 -4.45
N LEU A 155 18.69 -12.02 -3.61
CA LEU A 155 18.79 -10.74 -2.93
C LEU A 155 19.28 -10.90 -1.50
N THR A 156 20.11 -9.96 -1.07
CA THR A 156 20.49 -9.83 0.35
C THR A 156 19.30 -9.33 1.17
N LEU A 157 19.37 -9.53 2.48
CA LEU A 157 18.32 -9.01 3.38
C LEU A 157 18.21 -7.49 3.32
N GLU A 158 19.33 -6.79 3.10
CA GLU A 158 19.34 -5.33 2.96
C GLU A 158 18.62 -4.88 1.67
N GLU A 159 18.88 -5.54 0.56
CA GLU A 159 18.20 -5.26 -0.72
C GLU A 159 16.69 -5.54 -0.63
N ILE A 160 16.30 -6.61 0.05
CA ILE A 160 14.90 -6.95 0.31
C ILE A 160 14.23 -5.86 1.15
N ASP A 161 14.86 -5.39 2.22
CA ASP A 161 14.33 -4.33 3.10
C ASP A 161 14.19 -3.01 2.32
N ASP A 162 15.13 -2.67 1.44
CA ASP A 162 15.05 -1.48 0.59
C ASP A 162 13.90 -1.56 -0.41
N LEU A 163 13.78 -2.68 -1.10
CA LEU A 163 12.71 -2.89 -2.09
C LEU A 163 11.33 -2.87 -1.41
N LEU A 164 11.20 -3.49 -0.23
CA LEU A 164 9.98 -3.43 0.56
C LEU A 164 9.63 -2.00 0.97
N LEU A 165 10.65 -1.24 1.42
CA LEU A 165 10.46 0.15 1.81
C LEU A 165 10.05 1.04 0.63
N GLN A 166 10.63 0.81 -0.55
CA GLN A 166 10.22 1.53 -1.77
C GLN A 166 8.77 1.24 -2.14
N LYS A 167 8.35 -0.04 -2.12
CA LYS A 167 6.95 -0.42 -2.37
C LYS A 167 5.99 0.15 -1.31
N GLU A 168 6.37 0.12 -0.03
CA GLU A 168 5.58 0.72 1.04
C GLU A 168 5.37 2.21 0.81
N LYS A 169 6.45 2.97 0.53
CA LYS A 169 6.38 4.40 0.21
C LYS A 169 5.52 4.68 -1.03
N PHE A 170 5.65 3.86 -2.07
CA PHE A 170 4.79 3.97 -3.24
C PHE A 170 3.31 3.88 -2.85
N TRP A 171 2.92 2.87 -2.08
CA TRP A 171 1.52 2.68 -1.68
C TRP A 171 1.02 3.73 -0.68
N ILE A 172 1.88 4.25 0.22
CA ILE A 172 1.56 5.40 1.08
C ILE A 172 1.18 6.61 0.22
N GLY A 173 1.96 6.90 -0.83
CA GLY A 173 1.67 7.99 -1.77
C GLY A 173 0.42 7.73 -2.62
N ALA A 174 0.29 6.54 -3.19
CA ALA A 174 -0.84 6.16 -4.05
C ALA A 174 -2.20 6.22 -3.34
N LEU A 175 -2.24 5.79 -2.07
CA LEU A 175 -3.44 5.81 -1.24
C LEU A 175 -3.60 7.11 -0.42
N VAL A 176 -2.60 7.99 -0.44
CA VAL A 176 -2.55 9.28 0.30
C VAL A 176 -2.70 9.10 1.81
N THR A 177 -2.14 8.02 2.35
CA THR A 177 -2.35 7.62 3.75
C THR A 177 -1.54 8.42 4.76
N GLN A 178 -0.51 9.15 4.32
CA GLN A 178 0.29 10.03 5.16
C GLN A 178 -0.49 11.26 5.63
N HIS A 179 -1.31 11.85 4.77
CA HIS A 179 -1.99 13.11 5.05
C HIS A 179 -3.43 12.92 5.50
N GLN A 180 -4.11 11.90 4.97
CA GLN A 180 -5.53 11.64 5.20
C GLN A 180 -5.81 10.26 5.81
N GLY A 181 -4.76 9.54 6.19
CA GLY A 181 -4.84 8.19 6.72
C GLY A 181 -4.17 8.02 8.09
N MET A 182 -3.66 6.82 8.34
CA MET A 182 -3.05 6.40 9.60
C MET A 182 -1.51 6.39 9.57
N ASN A 183 -0.86 6.64 8.42
CA ASN A 183 0.58 6.77 8.37
C ASN A 183 1.03 8.13 8.91
N CYS A 184 2.11 8.16 9.66
CA CYS A 184 2.72 9.40 10.14
C CYS A 184 3.94 9.79 9.29
N SER A 185 4.44 11.01 9.50
CA SER A 185 5.65 11.49 8.81
C SER A 185 6.87 10.60 9.03
N HIS A 186 6.96 9.95 10.19
CA HIS A 186 8.03 9.00 10.50
C HIS A 186 7.97 7.76 9.58
N ASP A 187 6.78 7.26 9.24
CA ASP A 187 6.63 6.10 8.33
C ASP A 187 7.15 6.44 6.93
N TRP A 188 6.87 7.67 6.47
CA TRP A 188 7.36 8.16 5.18
C TRP A 188 8.87 8.38 5.16
N ASN A 189 9.42 8.95 6.24
CA ASN A 189 10.85 9.28 6.36
C ASN A 189 11.69 8.09 6.85
N ARG A 190 11.11 6.91 7.02
CA ARG A 190 11.83 5.72 7.46
C ARG A 190 12.94 5.38 6.47
N THR A 191 14.17 5.26 6.99
CA THR A 191 15.36 4.74 6.33
C THR A 191 15.57 3.28 6.69
N ARG A 192 16.60 2.66 6.16
CA ARG A 192 16.94 1.25 6.43
C ARG A 192 17.04 0.95 7.93
N ARG A 193 16.70 -0.28 8.30
CA ARG A 193 16.87 -0.74 9.69
C ARG A 193 18.34 -0.75 10.16
N SER A 194 19.28 -0.94 9.23
CA SER A 194 20.73 -0.93 9.47
C SER A 194 21.27 0.44 9.89
N GLU A 195 20.59 1.53 9.58
CA GLU A 195 21.00 2.88 9.99
C GLU A 195 20.58 3.23 11.43
N LYS A 196 19.91 2.33 12.13
CA LYS A 196 19.66 2.43 13.57
C LYS A 196 20.76 1.70 14.35
N ALA A 197 21.95 2.25 14.33
CA ALA A 197 23.02 1.95 15.29
C ALA A 197 23.21 3.16 16.22
N PRO A 198 23.86 2.93 17.33
CA PRO A 198 23.63 2.05 18.51
C PRO A 198 22.87 2.78 19.60
#